data_f3a212a2fb35c00a3b00e271159d06d7
#
_entry.id   f3a212a2fb35c00a3b00e271159d06d7
#
_cell.length_a   1.000
_cell.length_b   1.000
_cell.length_c   1.000
_cell.angle_alpha   90.00
_cell.angle_beta   90.00
_cell.angle_gamma   90.00
#
_symmetry.space_group_name_H-M   'P 1'
#
loop_
_entity.id
_entity.type
_entity.pdbx_description
1 polymer ?
#
loop_
_entity_poly.entity_id
_entity_poly.type
_entity_poly.pdbx_seq_one_letter_code
_entity_poly.pdbx_strand_id
1 'polypeptide(L)'
;MKKFLIATLLCMALTVTMVPMAFAADSNYTECMAAIQEQRTIQDQAHQTAESLRKKGYSDSSAYVQAAKSTWNEAQKAIAGYQKLAQYSDEDIRILTTTVFHEAGHTTEQLRQYVAQVVLNRVEDSRFPDTVKGVITQPGQYSTKYATVEAANAIQATDSKNGTYSYGICEDSVKAAMMGQVEMPSNVLYQANFSQGKGVWKSVYFNSGWYASTSYFCYG
;
A
#
# COMPACT_ATOMS: atom_id res chain seq x y z
N MET A 1 -25.46 26.60 43.40
CA MET A 1 -24.14 26.80 42.78
C MET A 1 -23.92 25.64 41.81
N LYS A 2 -24.09 25.88 40.55
CA LYS A 2 -23.91 24.85 39.48
C LYS A 2 -22.45 24.82 39.10
N LYS A 3 -21.76 23.70 39.36
CA LYS A 3 -20.40 23.48 38.90
C LYS A 3 -20.44 23.13 37.43
N PHE A 4 -19.97 24.03 36.58
CA PHE A 4 -19.66 23.75 35.18
C PHE A 4 -18.44 22.84 35.14
N LEU A 5 -18.65 21.58 34.73
CA LEU A 5 -17.56 20.70 34.35
C LEU A 5 -17.23 21.01 32.89
N ILE A 6 -16.16 21.78 32.67
CA ILE A 6 -15.56 21.99 31.36
C ILE A 6 -14.87 20.66 31.01
N ALA A 7 -15.52 19.87 30.17
CA ALA A 7 -14.85 18.77 29.50
C ALA A 7 -13.87 19.35 28.49
N THR A 8 -12.62 19.42 28.87
CA THR A 8 -11.51 19.70 27.96
C THR A 8 -11.46 18.58 26.94
N LEU A 9 -11.98 18.87 25.76
CA LEU A 9 -11.77 18.07 24.56
C LEU A 9 -10.26 18.10 24.29
N LEU A 10 -9.56 17.02 24.67
CA LEU A 10 -8.17 16.83 24.34
C LEU A 10 -8.08 16.61 22.83
N CYS A 11 -7.98 17.72 22.11
CA CYS A 11 -7.61 17.74 20.70
C CYS A 11 -6.20 17.16 20.64
N MET A 12 -6.06 15.83 20.43
CA MET A 12 -4.80 15.28 19.94
C MET A 12 -4.57 15.91 18.58
N ALA A 13 -3.93 17.07 18.59
CA ALA A 13 -3.22 17.55 17.43
C ALA A 13 -2.15 16.48 17.15
N LEU A 14 -2.47 15.53 16.25
CA LEU A 14 -1.43 14.80 15.54
C LEU A 14 -0.58 15.90 14.92
N THR A 15 0.57 16.15 15.50
CA THR A 15 1.64 16.90 14.85
C THR A 15 1.91 16.12 13.57
N VAL A 16 1.33 16.59 12.49
CA VAL A 16 1.79 16.24 11.14
C VAL A 16 3.23 16.72 11.13
N THR A 17 4.16 15.80 11.39
CA THR A 17 5.57 16.04 11.14
C THR A 17 5.64 16.59 9.72
N MET A 18 6.16 17.79 9.56
CA MET A 18 6.28 18.44 8.27
C MET A 18 6.93 17.47 7.29
N VAL A 19 6.11 16.89 6.41
CA VAL A 19 6.60 16.18 5.24
C VAL A 19 7.42 17.20 4.46
N PRO A 20 8.66 16.87 4.03
CA PRO A 20 9.49 17.81 3.29
C PRO A 20 8.71 18.43 2.14
N MET A 21 8.84 19.73 1.93
CA MET A 21 8.11 20.49 0.90
C MET A 21 8.21 19.93 -0.53
N ALA A 22 9.14 18.99 -0.77
CA ALA A 22 9.29 18.29 -2.04
C ALA A 22 8.06 17.44 -2.43
N PHE A 23 7.30 16.93 -1.47
CA PHE A 23 6.09 16.12 -1.74
C PHE A 23 4.81 16.95 -1.92
N ALA A 24 4.82 18.24 -1.57
CA ALA A 24 3.62 19.08 -1.68
C ALA A 24 3.14 19.34 -3.13
N ALA A 25 4.01 19.09 -4.12
CA ALA A 25 3.68 19.18 -5.55
C ALA A 25 3.46 17.81 -6.20
N ASP A 26 3.64 16.71 -5.47
CA ASP A 26 3.46 15.34 -5.91
C ASP A 26 1.96 14.99 -5.92
N SER A 27 1.47 14.43 -7.03
CA SER A 27 0.04 14.15 -7.18
C SER A 27 -0.39 13.05 -6.21
N ASN A 28 0.45 12.02 -5.98
CA ASN A 28 0.17 10.97 -5.02
C ASN A 28 -0.05 11.52 -3.60
N TYR A 29 0.83 12.43 -3.15
CA TYR A 29 0.64 13.05 -1.83
C TYR A 29 -0.70 13.78 -1.72
N THR A 30 -1.05 14.57 -2.73
CA THR A 30 -2.31 15.33 -2.75
C THR A 30 -3.52 14.40 -2.74
N GLU A 31 -3.50 13.34 -3.54
CA GLU A 31 -4.56 12.32 -3.60
C GLU A 31 -4.69 11.58 -2.26
N CYS A 32 -3.59 11.19 -1.64
CA CYS A 32 -3.59 10.55 -0.32
C CYS A 32 -4.17 11.47 0.75
N MET A 33 -3.83 12.77 0.75
CA MET A 33 -4.38 13.72 1.71
C MET A 33 -5.88 13.95 1.53
N ALA A 34 -6.38 13.97 0.30
CA ALA A 34 -7.81 14.03 0.00
C ALA A 34 -8.53 12.76 0.50
N ALA A 35 -7.97 11.59 0.21
CA ALA A 35 -8.51 10.31 0.68
C ALA A 35 -8.53 10.20 2.21
N ILE A 36 -7.48 10.67 2.90
CA ILE A 36 -7.44 10.74 4.36
C ILE A 36 -8.57 11.63 4.90
N GLN A 37 -8.82 12.77 4.27
CA GLN A 37 -9.89 13.67 4.71
C GLN A 37 -11.27 13.04 4.53
N GLU A 38 -11.49 12.32 3.43
CA GLU A 38 -12.72 11.55 3.20
C GLU A 38 -12.91 10.48 4.30
N GLN A 39 -11.89 9.70 4.58
CA GLN A 39 -11.95 8.66 5.61
C GLN A 39 -12.19 9.22 7.02
N ARG A 40 -11.67 10.41 7.34
CA ARG A 40 -12.00 11.11 8.59
C ARG A 40 -13.47 11.48 8.67
N THR A 41 -14.06 11.92 7.56
CA THR A 41 -15.50 12.21 7.50
C THR A 41 -16.32 10.94 7.76
N ILE A 42 -15.93 9.81 7.20
CA ILE A 42 -16.57 8.51 7.45
C ILE A 42 -16.43 8.10 8.94
N GLN A 43 -15.27 8.31 9.56
CA GLN A 43 -15.06 8.08 10.98
C GLN A 43 -16.01 8.89 11.86
N ASP A 44 -16.13 10.20 11.58
CA ASP A 44 -16.99 11.10 12.32
C ASP A 44 -18.47 10.69 12.20
N GLN A 45 -18.91 10.33 10.99
CA GLN A 45 -20.27 9.84 10.74
C GLN A 45 -20.55 8.52 11.47
N ALA A 46 -19.61 7.58 11.45
CA ALA A 46 -19.72 6.31 12.15
C ALA A 46 -19.81 6.51 13.67
N HIS A 47 -18.99 7.41 14.21
CA HIS A 47 -19.02 7.78 15.62
C HIS A 47 -20.37 8.38 16.02
N GLN A 48 -20.87 9.37 15.28
CA GLN A 48 -22.16 10.01 15.51
C GLN A 48 -23.31 9.00 15.42
N THR A 49 -23.24 8.06 14.48
CA THR A 49 -24.22 6.98 14.33
C THR A 49 -24.24 6.09 15.57
N ALA A 50 -23.08 5.64 16.06
CA ALA A 50 -22.99 4.83 17.27
C ALA A 50 -23.55 5.57 18.49
N GLU A 51 -23.23 6.85 18.67
CA GLU A 51 -23.77 7.68 19.74
C GLU A 51 -25.30 7.85 19.67
N SER A 52 -25.82 8.09 18.46
CA SER A 52 -27.27 8.19 18.23
C SER A 52 -28.01 6.90 18.59
N LEU A 53 -27.44 5.75 18.21
CA LEU A 53 -28.01 4.44 18.54
C LEU A 53 -28.01 4.20 20.04
N ARG A 54 -26.92 4.51 20.75
CA ARG A 54 -26.87 4.40 22.23
C ARG A 54 -27.93 5.27 22.92
N LYS A 55 -28.11 6.51 22.45
CA LYS A 55 -29.17 7.40 22.94
C LYS A 55 -30.59 6.85 22.73
N LYS A 56 -30.78 6.02 21.70
CA LYS A 56 -32.03 5.28 21.43
C LYS A 56 -32.17 3.99 22.24
N GLY A 57 -31.22 3.67 23.13
CA GLY A 57 -31.26 2.51 24.02
C GLY A 57 -30.63 1.24 23.43
N TYR A 58 -29.97 1.30 22.28
CA TYR A 58 -29.23 0.15 21.76
C TYR A 58 -27.97 -0.10 22.59
N SER A 59 -27.75 -1.36 22.98
CA SER A 59 -26.53 -1.75 23.67
C SER A 59 -25.31 -1.74 22.74
N ASP A 60 -24.13 -1.67 23.32
CA ASP A 60 -22.85 -1.76 22.58
C ASP A 60 -22.66 -3.09 21.84
N SER A 61 -23.33 -4.14 22.28
CA SER A 61 -23.35 -5.46 21.64
C SER A 61 -24.38 -5.60 20.52
N SER A 62 -25.24 -4.60 20.30
CA SER A 62 -26.21 -4.65 19.21
C SER A 62 -25.53 -4.64 17.85
N ALA A 63 -26.08 -5.37 16.88
CA ALA A 63 -25.53 -5.45 15.52
C ALA A 63 -25.37 -4.05 14.87
N TYR A 64 -26.27 -3.12 15.16
CA TYR A 64 -26.23 -1.77 14.62
C TYR A 64 -25.05 -0.95 15.16
N VAL A 65 -24.79 -1.01 16.48
CA VAL A 65 -23.65 -0.32 17.09
C VAL A 65 -22.34 -0.98 16.67
N GLN A 66 -22.31 -2.31 16.56
CA GLN A 66 -21.14 -3.04 16.07
C GLN A 66 -20.83 -2.70 14.60
N ALA A 67 -21.84 -2.55 13.74
CA ALA A 67 -21.64 -2.12 12.35
C ALA A 67 -21.00 -0.71 12.27
N ALA A 68 -21.49 0.25 13.06
CA ALA A 68 -20.88 1.58 13.11
C ALA A 68 -19.43 1.55 13.61
N LYS A 69 -19.13 0.71 14.63
CA LYS A 69 -17.73 0.50 15.09
C LYS A 69 -16.85 -0.13 14.02
N SER A 70 -17.36 -1.09 13.24
CA SER A 70 -16.61 -1.70 12.11
C SER A 70 -16.25 -0.64 11.07
N THR A 71 -17.23 0.16 10.66
CA THR A 71 -17.00 1.27 9.70
C THR A 71 -15.94 2.23 10.21
N TRP A 72 -15.97 2.59 11.48
CA TRP A 72 -14.95 3.44 12.10
C TRP A 72 -13.56 2.81 12.04
N ASN A 73 -13.44 1.52 12.39
CA ASN A 73 -12.17 0.78 12.36
C ASN A 73 -11.62 0.63 10.94
N GLU A 74 -12.49 0.39 9.95
CA GLU A 74 -12.11 0.29 8.54
C GLU A 74 -11.56 1.62 8.02
N ALA A 75 -12.22 2.73 8.32
CA ALA A 75 -11.74 4.05 7.98
C ALA A 75 -10.40 4.36 8.66
N GLN A 76 -10.21 3.95 9.92
CA GLN A 76 -8.93 4.09 10.62
C GLN A 76 -7.80 3.32 9.93
N LYS A 77 -8.05 2.10 9.47
CA LYS A 77 -7.08 1.31 8.71
C LYS A 77 -6.75 1.97 7.37
N ALA A 78 -7.77 2.48 6.67
CA ALA A 78 -7.58 3.18 5.40
C ALA A 78 -6.72 4.44 5.58
N ILE A 79 -6.96 5.25 6.62
CA ILE A 79 -6.14 6.43 6.96
C ILE A 79 -4.67 6.01 7.15
N ALA A 80 -4.42 4.96 7.95
CA ALA A 80 -3.06 4.48 8.18
C ALA A 80 -2.38 4.01 6.89
N GLY A 81 -3.13 3.37 5.99
CA GLY A 81 -2.65 2.97 4.66
C GLY A 81 -2.27 4.17 3.79
N TYR A 82 -3.16 5.15 3.66
CA TYR A 82 -2.87 6.37 2.88
C TYR A 82 -1.71 7.18 3.46
N GLN A 83 -1.55 7.22 4.79
CA GLN A 83 -0.39 7.85 5.43
C GLN A 83 0.93 7.18 5.06
N LYS A 84 0.96 5.85 4.87
CA LYS A 84 2.13 5.13 4.36
C LYS A 84 2.35 5.42 2.88
N LEU A 85 1.29 5.34 2.07
CA LEU A 85 1.38 5.59 0.62
C LEU A 85 1.87 7.02 0.33
N ALA A 86 1.46 8.00 1.11
CA ALA A 86 1.88 9.40 0.97
C ALA A 86 3.39 9.63 1.19
N GLN A 87 4.13 8.63 1.67
CA GLN A 87 5.59 8.71 1.83
C GLN A 87 6.35 8.40 0.54
N TYR A 88 5.67 7.88 -0.47
CA TYR A 88 6.25 7.53 -1.77
C TYR A 88 5.91 8.59 -2.81
N SER A 89 6.87 8.92 -3.65
CA SER A 89 6.66 9.82 -4.78
C SER A 89 5.92 9.15 -5.95
N ASP A 90 5.38 9.95 -6.85
CA ASP A 90 4.84 9.45 -8.13
C ASP A 90 5.92 8.66 -8.91
N GLU A 91 7.19 9.07 -8.82
CA GLU A 91 8.30 8.34 -9.46
C GLU A 91 8.48 6.95 -8.83
N ASP A 92 8.46 6.83 -7.50
CA ASP A 92 8.59 5.54 -6.82
C ASP A 92 7.48 4.58 -7.21
N ILE A 93 6.22 5.06 -7.23
CA ILE A 93 5.07 4.26 -7.64
C ILE A 93 5.25 3.78 -9.08
N ARG A 94 5.60 4.67 -10.01
CA ARG A 94 5.76 4.34 -11.42
C ARG A 94 6.88 3.35 -11.68
N ILE A 95 8.04 3.55 -11.06
CA ILE A 95 9.20 2.66 -11.21
C ILE A 95 8.89 1.27 -10.63
N LEU A 96 8.30 1.21 -9.44
CA LEU A 96 7.94 -0.08 -8.84
C LEU A 96 6.83 -0.78 -9.63
N THR A 97 5.83 -0.06 -10.10
CA THR A 97 4.77 -0.61 -10.96
C THR A 97 5.34 -1.20 -12.25
N THR A 98 6.26 -0.49 -12.90
CA THR A 98 6.94 -0.98 -14.12
C THR A 98 7.74 -2.24 -13.83
N THR A 99 8.44 -2.29 -12.71
CA THR A 99 9.18 -3.49 -12.27
C THR A 99 8.23 -4.66 -12.04
N VAL A 100 7.15 -4.47 -11.29
CA VAL A 100 6.13 -5.50 -11.05
C VAL A 100 5.48 -5.96 -12.36
N PHE A 101 5.20 -5.04 -13.28
CA PHE A 101 4.65 -5.38 -14.59
C PHE A 101 5.57 -6.35 -15.35
N HIS A 102 6.87 -6.12 -15.36
CA HIS A 102 7.83 -6.99 -16.06
C HIS A 102 8.08 -8.32 -15.34
N GLU A 103 8.08 -8.30 -14.00
CA GLU A 103 8.35 -9.50 -13.20
C GLU A 103 7.12 -10.40 -13.03
N ALA A 104 5.93 -9.83 -12.93
CA ALA A 104 4.73 -10.54 -12.55
C ALA A 104 3.43 -10.02 -13.17
N GLY A 105 3.47 -9.12 -14.16
CA GLY A 105 2.28 -8.43 -14.68
C GLY A 105 1.17 -9.34 -15.19
N HIS A 106 1.54 -10.47 -15.81
CA HIS A 106 0.62 -11.48 -16.33
C HIS A 106 0.19 -12.54 -15.29
N THR A 107 0.50 -12.34 -14.03
CA THR A 107 0.26 -13.32 -12.96
C THR A 107 -0.91 -12.93 -12.05
N THR A 108 -1.05 -13.60 -10.90
CA THR A 108 -2.08 -13.27 -9.91
C THR A 108 -1.76 -11.98 -9.15
N GLU A 109 -2.79 -11.32 -8.63
CA GLU A 109 -2.65 -10.15 -7.76
C GLU A 109 -1.70 -10.43 -6.58
N GLN A 110 -1.87 -11.58 -5.91
CA GLN A 110 -1.02 -11.99 -4.79
C GLN A 110 0.46 -12.02 -5.20
N LEU A 111 0.78 -12.54 -6.39
CA LEU A 111 2.17 -12.63 -6.83
C LEU A 111 2.73 -11.24 -7.13
N ARG A 112 1.95 -10.37 -7.76
CA ARG A 112 2.34 -8.96 -7.99
C ARG A 112 2.59 -8.21 -6.69
N GLN A 113 1.68 -8.38 -5.71
CA GLN A 113 1.82 -7.78 -4.38
C GLN A 113 3.08 -8.28 -3.66
N TYR A 114 3.39 -9.57 -3.74
CA TYR A 114 4.59 -10.12 -3.11
C TYR A 114 5.88 -9.63 -3.76
N VAL A 115 5.91 -9.47 -5.09
CA VAL A 115 7.05 -8.86 -5.79
C VAL A 115 7.27 -7.42 -5.31
N ALA A 116 6.21 -6.62 -5.24
CA ALA A 116 6.29 -5.27 -4.70
C ALA A 116 6.80 -5.26 -3.25
N GLN A 117 6.25 -6.12 -2.40
CA GLN A 117 6.62 -6.17 -0.97
C GLN A 117 8.08 -6.56 -0.74
N VAL A 118 8.66 -7.44 -1.56
CA VAL A 118 10.10 -7.77 -1.47
C VAL A 118 10.97 -6.54 -1.72
N VAL A 119 10.60 -5.70 -2.70
CA VAL A 119 11.33 -4.43 -2.95
C VAL A 119 11.21 -3.51 -1.74
N LEU A 120 10.02 -3.35 -1.18
CA LEU A 120 9.78 -2.49 -0.01
C LEU A 120 10.51 -3.01 1.24
N ASN A 121 10.49 -4.32 1.48
CA ASN A 121 11.26 -4.92 2.58
C ASN A 121 12.76 -4.65 2.45
N ARG A 122 13.31 -4.66 1.22
CA ARG A 122 14.72 -4.30 0.99
C ARG A 122 15.00 -2.83 1.25
N VAL A 123 14.08 -1.93 0.90
CA VAL A 123 14.22 -0.48 1.20
C VAL A 123 14.32 -0.25 2.70
N GLU A 124 13.62 -1.04 3.51
CA GLU A 124 13.64 -0.95 4.97
C GLU A 124 14.84 -1.67 5.62
N ASP A 125 15.56 -2.53 4.89
CA ASP A 125 16.65 -3.33 5.41
C ASP A 125 18.01 -2.65 5.13
N SER A 126 18.77 -2.35 6.17
CA SER A 126 20.04 -1.61 6.12
C SER A 126 21.13 -2.23 5.23
N ARG A 127 20.96 -3.47 4.76
CA ARG A 127 21.86 -4.15 3.81
C ARG A 127 21.63 -3.72 2.35
N PHE A 128 20.56 -3.00 2.07
CA PHE A 128 20.16 -2.56 0.74
C PHE A 128 20.08 -1.04 0.67
N PRO A 129 19.98 -0.44 -0.53
CA PRO A 129 19.67 0.97 -0.67
C PRO A 129 18.33 1.34 -0.01
N ASP A 130 18.25 2.54 0.52
CA ASP A 130 17.10 3.10 1.26
C ASP A 130 16.03 3.74 0.37
N THR A 131 16.09 3.51 -0.94
CA THR A 131 15.12 4.02 -1.91
C THR A 131 14.64 2.93 -2.87
N VAL A 132 13.40 3.05 -3.35
CA VAL A 132 12.81 2.14 -4.34
C VAL A 132 13.69 2.04 -5.58
N LYS A 133 14.09 3.18 -6.14
CA LYS A 133 14.97 3.24 -7.31
C LYS A 133 16.33 2.58 -7.03
N GLY A 134 16.91 2.85 -5.87
CA GLY A 134 18.20 2.28 -5.45
C GLY A 134 18.15 0.74 -5.40
N VAL A 135 17.11 0.18 -4.79
CA VAL A 135 16.91 -1.29 -4.72
C VAL A 135 16.73 -1.89 -6.10
N ILE A 136 15.90 -1.30 -6.95
CA ILE A 136 15.60 -1.84 -8.28
C ILE A 136 16.83 -1.78 -9.20
N THR A 137 17.65 -0.75 -9.07
CA THR A 137 18.82 -0.55 -9.94
C THR A 137 20.09 -1.27 -9.47
N GLN A 138 20.04 -2.02 -8.36
CA GLN A 138 21.19 -2.84 -7.93
C GLN A 138 21.58 -3.85 -9.01
N PRO A 139 22.89 -4.01 -9.27
CA PRO A 139 23.37 -4.99 -10.25
C PRO A 139 22.86 -6.40 -9.96
N GLY A 140 22.30 -7.03 -10.99
CA GLY A 140 21.85 -8.44 -10.91
C GLY A 140 20.53 -8.68 -10.15
N GLN A 141 19.81 -7.60 -9.76
CA GLN A 141 18.51 -7.74 -9.09
C GLN A 141 17.36 -7.65 -10.10
N TYR A 142 16.99 -6.45 -10.51
CA TYR A 142 15.96 -6.19 -11.49
C TYR A 142 16.57 -5.58 -12.76
N SER A 143 15.79 -5.50 -13.83
CA SER A 143 16.29 -4.85 -15.04
C SER A 143 16.24 -3.33 -14.89
N THR A 144 17.41 -2.68 -14.82
CA THR A 144 17.55 -1.21 -14.76
C THR A 144 16.88 -0.51 -15.94
N LYS A 145 16.74 -1.21 -17.09
CA LYS A 145 16.08 -0.70 -18.29
C LYS A 145 14.63 -0.26 -18.03
N TYR A 146 13.96 -0.88 -17.07
CA TYR A 146 12.55 -0.61 -16.77
C TYR A 146 12.35 0.30 -15.58
N ALA A 147 13.41 0.65 -14.87
CA ALA A 147 13.36 1.51 -13.68
C ALA A 147 13.30 3.00 -14.05
N THR A 148 12.44 3.39 -14.99
CA THR A 148 12.30 4.76 -15.46
C THR A 148 10.84 5.15 -15.64
N VAL A 149 10.55 6.44 -15.52
CA VAL A 149 9.21 6.99 -15.79
C VAL A 149 8.82 6.84 -17.26
N GLU A 150 9.79 6.93 -18.18
CA GLU A 150 9.60 6.75 -19.61
C GLU A 150 9.11 5.32 -19.92
N ALA A 151 9.67 4.30 -19.25
CA ALA A 151 9.22 2.92 -19.39
C ALA A 151 7.77 2.74 -18.92
N ALA A 152 7.39 3.36 -17.79
CA ALA A 152 6.02 3.39 -17.31
C ALA A 152 5.06 4.00 -18.32
N ASN A 153 5.40 5.17 -18.86
CA ASN A 153 4.61 5.88 -19.86
C ASN A 153 4.42 5.05 -21.14
N ALA A 154 5.45 4.32 -21.58
CA ALA A 154 5.38 3.45 -22.76
C ALA A 154 4.38 2.29 -22.57
N ILE A 155 4.33 1.69 -21.36
CA ILE A 155 3.37 0.62 -21.03
C ILE A 155 1.95 1.19 -21.01
N GLN A 156 1.73 2.31 -20.34
CA GLN A 156 0.41 2.98 -20.27
C GLN A 156 -0.10 3.39 -21.64
N ALA A 157 0.78 3.89 -22.52
CA ALA A 157 0.43 4.21 -23.91
C ALA A 157 0.03 2.96 -24.69
N THR A 158 0.69 1.83 -24.45
CA THR A 158 0.35 0.53 -25.08
C THR A 158 -0.99 0.02 -24.60
N ASP A 159 -1.25 0.08 -23.28
CA ASP A 159 -2.55 -0.27 -22.70
C ASP A 159 -3.67 0.59 -23.28
N SER A 160 -3.49 1.90 -23.36
CA SER A 160 -4.46 2.83 -23.94
C SER A 160 -4.77 2.51 -25.38
N LYS A 161 -3.73 2.18 -26.18
CA LYS A 161 -3.89 1.81 -27.60
C LYS A 161 -4.66 0.50 -27.79
N ASN A 162 -4.44 -0.47 -26.89
CA ASN A 162 -5.01 -1.82 -26.99
C ASN A 162 -6.33 -1.96 -26.23
N GLY A 163 -6.75 -0.95 -25.47
CA GLY A 163 -7.91 -1.02 -24.58
C GLY A 163 -7.70 -2.02 -23.43
N THR A 164 -6.46 -2.18 -22.97
CA THR A 164 -6.09 -3.03 -21.82
C THR A 164 -5.82 -2.20 -20.58
N TYR A 165 -5.77 -2.84 -19.42
CA TYR A 165 -5.51 -2.21 -18.12
C TYR A 165 -4.38 -2.94 -17.35
N SER A 166 -3.39 -3.43 -18.10
CA SER A 166 -2.35 -4.29 -17.53
C SER A 166 -1.43 -3.54 -16.58
N TYR A 167 -1.13 -2.27 -16.88
CA TYR A 167 -0.35 -1.40 -16.00
C TYR A 167 -1.13 -1.07 -14.73
N GLY A 168 -2.40 -0.72 -14.85
CA GLY A 168 -3.23 -0.32 -13.72
C GLY A 168 -3.38 -1.42 -12.67
N ILE A 169 -3.59 -2.68 -13.07
CA ILE A 169 -3.65 -3.80 -12.11
C ILE A 169 -2.33 -4.03 -11.37
N CYS A 170 -1.20 -3.68 -11.97
CA CYS A 170 0.10 -3.71 -11.31
C CYS A 170 0.24 -2.54 -10.35
N GLU A 171 -0.22 -1.35 -10.73
CA GLU A 171 -0.22 -0.16 -9.88
C GLU A 171 -1.08 -0.37 -8.64
N ASP A 172 -2.28 -0.94 -8.78
CA ASP A 172 -3.15 -1.30 -7.66
C ASP A 172 -2.44 -2.25 -6.68
N SER A 173 -1.73 -3.25 -7.21
CA SER A 173 -0.96 -4.21 -6.39
C SER A 173 0.23 -3.54 -5.66
N VAL A 174 0.89 -2.59 -6.31
CA VAL A 174 1.99 -1.80 -5.72
C VAL A 174 1.47 -0.86 -4.64
N LYS A 175 0.39 -0.13 -4.90
CA LYS A 175 -0.24 0.75 -3.91
C LYS A 175 -0.71 -0.04 -2.68
N ALA A 176 -1.28 -1.22 -2.86
CA ALA A 176 -1.66 -2.11 -1.76
C ALA A 176 -0.46 -2.50 -0.88
N ALA A 177 0.70 -2.81 -1.49
CA ALA A 177 1.93 -3.09 -0.77
C ALA A 177 2.44 -1.85 -0.02
N MET A 178 2.51 -0.69 -0.67
CA MET A 178 2.94 0.58 -0.07
C MET A 178 2.02 1.04 1.07
N MET A 179 0.74 0.72 1.01
CA MET A 179 -0.23 0.95 2.10
C MET A 179 -0.06 -0.03 3.27
N GLY A 180 0.80 -1.05 3.13
CA GLY A 180 1.02 -2.09 4.15
C GLY A 180 -0.14 -3.07 4.26
N GLN A 181 -0.84 -3.34 3.17
CA GLN A 181 -1.95 -4.30 3.11
C GLN A 181 -1.48 -5.72 2.80
N VAL A 182 -0.20 -5.89 2.49
CA VAL A 182 0.39 -7.20 2.15
C VAL A 182 1.01 -7.82 3.40
N GLU A 183 0.50 -8.98 3.79
CA GLU A 183 1.05 -9.76 4.90
C GLU A 183 2.28 -10.55 4.43
N MET A 184 3.46 -10.01 4.74
CA MET A 184 4.75 -10.63 4.49
C MET A 184 5.73 -10.24 5.60
N PRO A 185 6.51 -11.18 6.16
CA PRO A 185 7.57 -10.84 7.12
C PRO A 185 8.60 -9.89 6.50
N SER A 186 9.05 -8.89 7.25
CA SER A 186 10.00 -7.87 6.76
C SER A 186 11.38 -8.44 6.37
N ASN A 187 11.74 -9.63 6.87
CA ASN A 187 12.96 -10.33 6.50
C ASN A 187 12.82 -11.28 5.29
N VAL A 188 11.71 -11.24 4.56
CA VAL A 188 11.57 -11.87 3.25
C VAL A 188 12.12 -10.94 2.20
N LEU A 189 13.33 -11.19 1.72
CA LEU A 189 14.15 -10.28 0.94
C LEU A 189 14.52 -10.79 -0.44
N TYR A 190 14.19 -12.04 -0.75
CA TYR A 190 14.54 -12.66 -2.03
C TYR A 190 13.33 -13.25 -2.71
N GLN A 191 13.30 -13.10 -4.03
CA GLN A 191 12.33 -13.71 -4.94
C GLN A 191 13.07 -14.29 -6.14
N ALA A 192 12.76 -15.54 -6.47
CA ALA A 192 13.30 -16.21 -7.66
C ALA A 192 12.42 -17.42 -8.04
N ASN A 193 12.75 -18.04 -9.17
CA ASN A 193 12.16 -19.34 -9.56
C ASN A 193 12.85 -20.54 -8.90
N PHE A 194 13.73 -20.30 -7.93
CA PHE A 194 14.41 -21.31 -7.10
C PHE A 194 14.53 -20.79 -5.67
N SER A 195 14.73 -21.72 -4.72
CA SER A 195 14.95 -21.37 -3.31
C SER A 195 16.34 -20.79 -3.08
N GLN A 196 16.44 -19.76 -2.24
CA GLN A 196 17.69 -19.09 -1.90
C GLN A 196 17.67 -18.54 -0.45
N GLY A 197 18.73 -17.85 -0.04
CA GLY A 197 18.82 -17.22 1.27
C GLY A 197 18.73 -18.21 2.43
N LYS A 198 18.02 -17.82 3.50
CA LYS A 198 17.86 -18.61 4.73
C LYS A 198 16.63 -19.52 4.74
N GLY A 199 16.10 -19.85 3.57
CA GLY A 199 14.95 -20.73 3.41
C GLY A 199 13.72 -20.03 2.83
N VAL A 200 12.74 -20.83 2.45
CA VAL A 200 11.52 -20.38 1.78
C VAL A 200 10.48 -19.98 2.83
N TRP A 201 10.00 -18.75 2.77
CA TRP A 201 8.80 -18.34 3.49
C TRP A 201 7.55 -18.86 2.81
N LYS A 202 7.45 -18.65 1.48
CA LYS A 202 6.29 -19.06 0.68
C LYS A 202 6.70 -19.33 -0.76
N SER A 203 6.00 -20.26 -1.40
CA SER A 203 6.04 -20.46 -2.83
C SER A 203 4.66 -20.20 -3.43
N VAL A 204 4.63 -19.58 -4.62
CA VAL A 204 3.40 -19.30 -5.36
C VAL A 204 3.56 -19.93 -6.75
N TYR A 205 2.71 -20.90 -7.05
CA TYR A 205 2.62 -21.49 -8.38
C TYR A 205 1.64 -20.69 -9.22
N PHE A 206 2.04 -20.35 -10.44
CA PHE A 206 1.21 -19.69 -11.43
C PHE A 206 1.20 -20.52 -12.73
N ASN A 207 0.03 -20.64 -13.33
CA ASN A 207 -0.15 -21.30 -14.61
C ASN A 207 -1.23 -20.54 -15.43
N SER A 208 -0.83 -19.98 -16.57
CA SER A 208 -1.73 -19.31 -17.53
C SER A 208 -2.18 -20.23 -18.69
N GLY A 209 -1.82 -21.50 -18.65
CA GLY A 209 -2.00 -22.43 -19.78
C GLY A 209 -0.86 -22.36 -20.81
N TRP A 210 -0.25 -21.19 -20.99
CA TRP A 210 0.89 -20.99 -21.90
C TRP A 210 2.23 -20.92 -21.17
N TYR A 211 2.21 -20.48 -19.92
CA TYR A 211 3.37 -20.32 -19.08
C TYR A 211 3.04 -20.78 -17.66
N ALA A 212 3.89 -21.62 -17.11
CA ALA A 212 3.79 -22.08 -15.73
C ALA A 212 5.12 -21.88 -15.03
N SER A 213 5.09 -21.32 -13.82
CA SER A 213 6.27 -21.11 -13.00
C SER A 213 5.92 -21.13 -11.52
N THR A 214 6.92 -21.45 -10.69
CA THR A 214 6.83 -21.25 -9.24
C THR A 214 7.77 -20.14 -8.84
N SER A 215 7.25 -19.14 -8.14
CA SER A 215 8.05 -18.09 -7.50
C SER A 215 8.24 -18.45 -6.03
N TYR A 216 9.49 -18.43 -5.56
CA TYR A 216 9.87 -18.66 -4.17
C TYR A 216 10.21 -17.32 -3.52
N PHE A 217 9.57 -17.03 -2.40
CA PHE A 217 9.83 -15.88 -1.54
C PHE A 217 10.61 -16.36 -0.32
N CYS A 218 11.83 -15.84 -0.15
CA CYS A 218 12.80 -16.40 0.76
C CYS A 218 13.31 -15.39 1.77
N TYR A 219 13.63 -15.90 2.97
CA TYR A 219 14.25 -15.11 4.03
C TYR A 219 15.69 -14.70 3.67
N GLY A 220 16.08 -13.48 4.13
CA GLY A 220 17.42 -12.92 3.96
C GLY A 220 18.28 -12.90 5.21
#